data_dbf85954f497ef867c341f288ccc807b
#
_entry.id   dbf85954f497ef867c341f288ccc807b
#
_cell.length_a   1.000
_cell.length_b   1.000
_cell.length_c   1.000
_cell.angle_alpha   90.00
_cell.angle_beta   90.00
_cell.angle_gamma   90.00
#
_symmetry.space_group_name_H-M   'P 1'
#
loop_
_entity.id
_entity.type
_entity.pdbx_description
1 polymer ?
#
loop_
_entity_poly.entity_id
_entity_poly.type
_entity_poly.pdbx_seq_one_letter_code
_entity_poly.pdbx_strand_id
1 'polypeptide(L)' 'MSFVESINPKTRIKTVFVDDQIIYIPVDLCNKCDSWKDLHSGYFQPGIFGEKLLWFCGDCK' A
#
# COMPACT_ATOMS: atom_id res chain seq x y z
N MET A 1 16.22 -17.88 7.85
CA MET A 1 15.83 -16.48 8.01
C MET A 1 14.32 -16.35 8.07
N SER A 2 13.80 -15.76 9.11
CA SER A 2 12.36 -15.57 9.23
C SER A 2 12.06 -14.09 9.31
N PHE A 3 10.99 -13.70 8.65
CA PHE A 3 10.49 -12.35 8.77
C PHE A 3 8.98 -12.38 8.94
N VAL A 4 8.45 -11.34 9.56
CA VAL A 4 7.02 -11.22 9.78
C VAL A 4 6.57 -9.90 9.18
N GLU A 5 5.49 -9.96 8.42
CA GLU A 5 4.86 -8.78 7.86
C GLU A 5 3.45 -8.63 8.40
N SER A 6 3.05 -7.42 8.70
CA SER A 6 1.67 -7.15 9.03
C SER A 6 1.27 -5.80 8.47
N ILE A 7 0.04 -5.70 8.01
CA ILE A 7 -0.49 -4.47 7.43
C ILE A 7 -1.62 -3.98 8.31
N ASN A 8 -1.54 -2.71 8.72
CA ASN A 8 -2.60 -2.07 9.46
C ASN A 8 -3.46 -1.27 8.48
N PRO A 9 -4.69 -1.71 8.22
CA PRO A 9 -5.53 -1.02 7.25
C PRO A 9 -5.98 0.37 7.69
N LYS A 10 -5.91 0.65 8.98
CA LYS A 10 -6.28 1.99 9.46
C LYS A 10 -5.19 3.00 9.22
N THR A 11 -3.94 2.63 9.45
CA THR A 11 -2.81 3.53 9.25
C THR A 11 -2.21 3.41 7.85
N ARG A 12 -2.54 2.33 7.14
CA ARG A 12 -2.03 2.02 5.80
C ARG A 12 -0.51 1.95 5.81
N ILE A 13 0.00 1.25 6.83
CA ILE A 13 1.44 1.04 6.99
C ILE A 13 1.68 -0.45 7.17
N LYS A 14 2.63 -0.97 6.39
CA LYS A 14 3.11 -2.33 6.56
C LYS A 14 4.31 -2.30 7.49
N THR A 15 4.27 -3.13 8.52
CA THR A 15 5.37 -3.30 9.45
C THR A 15 6.09 -4.60 9.13
N VAL A 16 7.40 -4.51 8.95
CA VAL A 16 8.23 -5.68 8.62
C VAL A 16 9.26 -5.84 9.71
N PHE A 17 9.34 -7.05 10.27
CA PHE A 17 10.33 -7.43 11.27
C PHE A 17 11.35 -8.32 10.60
N VAL A 18 12.57 -7.84 10.44
CA VAL A 18 13.66 -8.58 9.81
C VAL A 18 14.93 -8.36 10.61
N ASP A 19 15.59 -9.45 11.04
CA ASP A 19 16.89 -9.40 11.69
C ASP A 19 16.95 -8.37 12.83
N ASP A 20 15.98 -8.44 13.74
CA ASP A 20 15.86 -7.55 14.89
C ASP A 20 15.64 -6.08 14.53
N GLN A 21 15.27 -5.82 13.28
CA GLN A 21 14.94 -4.48 12.82
C GLN A 21 13.46 -4.38 12.52
N ILE A 22 12.91 -3.20 12.72
CA ILE A 22 11.52 -2.90 12.39
C ILE A 22 11.52 -1.88 11.25
N ILE A 23 10.88 -2.23 10.15
CA ILE A 23 10.80 -1.35 8.98
C ILE A 23 9.34 -1.02 8.75
N TYR A 24 9.03 0.26 8.57
CA TYR A 24 7.69 0.74 8.27
C TYR A 24 7.62 1.17 6.80
N ILE A 25 6.69 0.58 6.07
CA ILE A 25 6.54 0.86 4.65
C ILE A 25 5.13 1.36 4.41
N PRO A 26 4.96 2.56 3.83
CA PRO A 26 3.62 3.05 3.51
C PRO A 26 3.03 2.22 2.37
N VAL A 27 1.78 1.81 2.54
CA VAL A 27 1.08 0.99 1.54
C VAL A 27 -0.31 1.58 1.31
N ASP A 28 -0.94 1.17 0.23
CA ASP A 28 -2.31 1.54 -0.04
C ASP A 28 -3.02 0.37 -0.72
N LEU A 29 -4.34 0.41 -0.65
CA LEU A 29 -5.17 -0.60 -1.27
C LEU A 29 -5.50 -0.16 -2.69
N CYS A 30 -5.14 -1.00 -3.66
CA CYS A 30 -5.44 -0.71 -5.05
C CYS A 30 -6.96 -0.74 -5.27
N ASN A 31 -7.49 0.29 -5.90
CA ASN A 31 -8.93 0.37 -6.14
C ASN A 31 -9.39 -0.54 -7.27
N LYS A 32 -8.48 -1.17 -7.98
CA LYS A 32 -8.82 -2.03 -9.10
C LYS A 32 -8.69 -3.51 -8.75
N CYS A 33 -7.59 -3.90 -8.12
CA CYS A 33 -7.36 -5.30 -7.80
C CYS A 33 -7.54 -5.64 -6.31
N ASP A 34 -7.82 -4.62 -5.48
CA ASP A 34 -8.04 -4.78 -4.03
C ASP A 34 -6.87 -5.44 -3.31
N SER A 35 -5.65 -5.16 -3.76
CA SER A 35 -4.44 -5.68 -3.14
C SER A 35 -3.66 -4.57 -2.48
N TRP A 36 -3.05 -4.88 -1.32
CA TRP A 36 -2.17 -3.96 -0.64
C TRP A 36 -0.80 -3.96 -1.32
N LYS A 37 -0.37 -2.80 -1.77
CA LYS A 37 0.91 -2.62 -2.46
C LYS A 37 1.63 -1.42 -1.89
N ASP A 38 2.95 -1.34 -2.12
CA ASP A 38 3.72 -0.18 -1.69
C ASP A 38 3.16 1.09 -2.32
N LEU A 39 2.99 2.11 -1.49
CA LEU A 39 2.43 3.37 -1.96
C LEU A 39 3.20 3.94 -3.15
N HIS A 40 4.52 3.79 -3.14
CA HIS A 40 5.37 4.34 -4.20
C HIS A 40 5.38 3.52 -5.47
N SER A 41 4.78 2.32 -5.44
CA SER A 41 4.72 1.46 -6.64
C SER A 41 3.53 1.78 -7.53
N GLY A 42 2.62 2.61 -7.07
CA GLY A 42 1.40 2.95 -7.79
C GLY A 42 1.30 4.44 -8.04
N TYR A 43 0.09 4.88 -8.36
CA TYR A 43 -0.16 6.28 -8.68
C TYR A 43 -1.57 6.67 -8.25
N PHE A 44 -1.77 7.97 -8.03
CA PHE A 44 -3.08 8.52 -7.72
C PHE A 44 -3.74 9.04 -8.98
N GLN A 45 -5.04 8.84 -9.05
CA GLN A 45 -5.84 9.32 -10.15
C GLN A 45 -7.12 9.94 -9.61
N PRO A 46 -7.54 11.12 -10.12
CA PRO A 46 -8.79 11.73 -9.65
C PRO A 46 -9.99 10.85 -10.01
N GLY A 47 -10.97 10.82 -9.12
CA GLY A 47 -12.21 10.12 -9.38
C GLY A 47 -13.01 10.81 -10.49
N ILE A 48 -14.08 10.14 -10.93
CA ILE A 48 -14.90 10.63 -12.04
C ILE A 48 -15.45 12.03 -11.78
N PHE A 49 -15.81 12.31 -10.53
CA PHE A 49 -16.36 13.61 -10.15
C PHE A 49 -15.34 14.49 -9.44
N GLY A 50 -14.08 14.06 -9.38
CA GLY A 50 -13.03 14.82 -8.71
C GLY A 50 -13.17 14.91 -7.20
N GLU A 51 -14.02 14.08 -6.60
CA GLU A 51 -14.31 14.18 -5.17
C GLU A 51 -13.20 13.66 -4.29
N LYS A 52 -12.48 12.63 -4.75
CA LYS A 52 -11.35 12.07 -4.03
C LYS A 52 -10.43 11.37 -5.00
N LEU A 53 -9.18 11.23 -4.57
CA LEU A 53 -8.18 10.51 -5.36
C LEU A 53 -8.35 9.01 -5.17
N LEU A 54 -8.25 8.28 -6.26
CA LEU A 54 -8.18 6.84 -6.25
C LEU A 54 -6.72 6.44 -6.46
N TRP A 55 -6.32 5.34 -5.84
CA TRP A 55 -4.95 4.85 -5.98
C TRP A 55 -4.96 3.52 -6.71
N PHE A 56 -4.06 3.37 -7.67
CA PHE A 56 -3.90 2.14 -8.44
C PHE A 56 -2.46 1.68 -8.37
N CYS A 57 -2.26 0.39 -8.15
CA CYS A 57 -0.91 -0.17 -8.10
C CYS A 57 -0.31 -0.20 -9.52
N GLY A 58 1.02 -0.35 -9.56
CA GLY A 58 1.73 -0.35 -10.84
C GLY A 58 1.31 -1.45 -11.80
N ASP A 59 0.75 -2.54 -11.28
CA ASP A 59 0.32 -3.67 -12.10
C ASP A 59 -1.06 -3.46 -12.72
N CYS A 60 -1.76 -2.41 -12.30
CA CYS A 60 -3.14 -2.15 -12.75
C CYS A 60 -3.25 -0.96 -13.70
N LYS A 61 -2.20 -0.66 -14.38
CA LYS A 61 -2.20 0.47 -15.33
C LYS A 61 -3.22 0.28 -16.44
#